data_dbe97ad4ede1d4342f0a8b897d0a3c11
#
_entry.id   dbe97ad4ede1d4342f0a8b897d0a3c11
#
_cell.length_a   1.000
_cell.length_b   1.000
_cell.length_c   1.000
_cell.angle_alpha   90.00
_cell.angle_beta   90.00
_cell.angle_gamma   90.00
#
_symmetry.space_group_name_H-M   'P 1'
#
loop_
_entity.id
_entity.type
_entity.pdbx_description
1 polymer ?
#
loop_
_entity_poly.entity_id
_entity_poly.type
_entity_poly.pdbx_seq_one_letter_code
_entity_poly.pdbx_strand_id
1 'polypeptide(L)'
;MAARRNSWGWRGLVLALLGTAVLGGGPGDEAAAKGRAVRADLGYPPGTIVIVNNERRLYFIAGEGRAIRYPVAVGTRRELWVGRTFVSNMRKNPPWTPVDGGGATVRGGIPSNPLGKRALYLDWSLLRIHGTPSRGSIGRAASNGCIRMLNEDVIELYERVHIGAPVIAINSRREADRFAAKRVTGKQPAYAKRASAR
;
A
#
# COMPACT_ATOMS: atom_id res chain seq x y z
N MET A 1 1.44 -29.98 90.09
CA MET A 1 1.96 -30.74 88.94
C MET A 1 1.88 -29.86 87.73
N ALA A 2 2.99 -29.27 87.32
CA ALA A 2 3.05 -28.22 86.30
C ALA A 2 3.74 -28.75 85.06
N ALA A 3 3.08 -28.72 83.95
CA ALA A 3 3.62 -29.06 82.64
C ALA A 3 4.23 -27.84 81.97
N ARG A 4 5.49 -27.90 81.64
CA ARG A 4 6.27 -26.85 80.98
C ARG A 4 5.98 -26.92 79.47
N ARG A 5 5.56 -25.79 78.90
CA ARG A 5 5.37 -25.55 77.44
C ARG A 5 6.71 -25.05 76.87
N ASN A 6 7.31 -25.80 75.91
CA ASN A 6 8.45 -25.37 75.14
C ASN A 6 7.96 -24.68 73.86
N SER A 7 8.29 -23.42 73.75
CA SER A 7 8.07 -22.62 72.51
C SER A 7 9.33 -22.72 71.62
N TRP A 8 9.26 -23.41 70.53
CA TRP A 8 10.27 -23.34 69.47
C TRP A 8 9.84 -22.30 68.43
N GLY A 9 10.59 -21.21 68.40
CA GLY A 9 10.46 -20.21 67.40
C GLY A 9 11.08 -20.66 66.07
N TRP A 10 10.30 -20.70 65.00
CA TRP A 10 10.81 -20.89 63.69
C TRP A 10 11.14 -19.50 63.09
N ARG A 11 12.46 -19.26 62.97
CA ARG A 11 12.96 -18.15 62.19
C ARG A 11 12.82 -18.54 60.71
N GLY A 12 11.78 -18.03 60.04
CA GLY A 12 11.61 -18.20 58.62
C GLY A 12 12.68 -17.43 57.86
N LEU A 13 13.47 -18.16 57.09
CA LEU A 13 14.41 -17.62 56.12
C LEU A 13 13.62 -17.16 54.89
N VAL A 14 13.50 -15.84 54.71
CA VAL A 14 12.91 -15.27 53.48
C VAL A 14 14.00 -15.30 52.42
N LEU A 15 13.95 -16.28 51.52
CA LEU A 15 14.72 -16.26 50.27
C LEU A 15 14.05 -15.25 49.31
N ALA A 16 14.69 -14.11 49.14
CA ALA A 16 14.35 -13.17 48.08
C ALA A 16 14.80 -13.77 46.73
N LEU A 17 13.86 -14.32 45.98
CA LEU A 17 14.04 -14.66 44.56
C LEU A 17 14.08 -13.37 43.77
N LEU A 18 15.27 -12.91 43.41
CA LEU A 18 15.50 -11.91 42.37
C LEU A 18 15.07 -12.52 41.01
N GLY A 19 13.81 -12.27 40.63
CA GLY A 19 13.32 -12.57 39.30
C GLY A 19 13.99 -11.64 38.29
N THR A 20 14.95 -12.14 37.55
CA THR A 20 15.44 -11.51 36.34
C THR A 20 14.29 -11.47 35.35
N ALA A 21 13.65 -10.32 35.20
CA ALA A 21 12.74 -10.05 34.09
C ALA A 21 13.57 -10.07 32.80
N VAL A 22 13.55 -11.21 32.12
CA VAL A 22 13.95 -11.29 30.71
C VAL A 22 12.93 -10.49 29.95
N LEU A 23 13.29 -9.26 29.59
CA LEU A 23 12.59 -8.51 28.55
C LEU A 23 12.78 -9.30 27.24
N GLY A 24 11.90 -10.26 27.01
CA GLY A 24 11.73 -10.92 25.76
C GLY A 24 11.30 -9.86 24.76
N GLY A 25 12.25 -9.34 23.99
CA GLY A 25 11.96 -8.66 22.77
C GLY A 25 11.17 -9.64 21.90
N GLY A 26 9.84 -9.48 21.87
CA GLY A 26 9.01 -10.19 20.92
C GLY A 26 9.54 -9.93 19.51
N PRO A 27 9.40 -10.90 18.58
CA PRO A 27 9.74 -10.68 17.19
C PRO A 27 9.03 -9.40 16.76
N GLY A 28 9.82 -8.41 16.32
CA GLY A 28 9.31 -7.14 15.85
C GLY A 28 8.18 -7.45 14.89
N ASP A 29 7.07 -6.80 15.13
CA ASP A 29 5.83 -6.91 14.38
C ASP A 29 6.14 -6.52 12.92
N GLU A 30 6.68 -7.48 12.16
CA GLU A 30 6.71 -7.49 10.71
C GLU A 30 5.26 -7.75 10.28
N ALA A 31 4.40 -6.82 10.74
CA ALA A 31 3.00 -6.79 10.35
C ALA A 31 3.01 -6.69 8.82
N ALA A 32 2.83 -7.85 8.21
CA ALA A 32 2.61 -7.95 6.78
C ALA A 32 1.67 -6.80 6.41
N ALA A 33 2.15 -5.89 5.56
CA ALA A 33 1.41 -4.73 5.16
C ALA A 33 0.25 -5.20 4.30
N LYS A 34 -0.78 -5.69 4.96
CA LYS A 34 -2.09 -5.91 4.34
C LYS A 34 -2.80 -4.58 4.33
N GLY A 35 -3.54 -4.33 3.26
CA GLY A 35 -4.36 -3.13 3.13
C GLY A 35 -5.17 -2.88 4.41
N ARG A 36 -5.12 -1.67 4.95
CA ARG A 36 -5.83 -1.31 6.18
C ARG A 36 -7.18 -0.68 5.82
N ALA A 37 -8.27 -1.25 6.36
CA ALA A 37 -9.56 -0.60 6.29
C ALA A 37 -9.50 0.74 7.06
N VAL A 38 -9.93 1.82 6.41
CA VAL A 38 -9.94 3.17 6.98
C VAL A 38 -11.25 3.88 6.64
N ARG A 39 -11.65 4.82 7.48
CA ARG A 39 -12.65 5.82 7.10
C ARG A 39 -11.97 6.83 6.19
N ALA A 40 -12.43 6.93 4.97
CA ALA A 40 -11.92 7.88 3.98
C ALA A 40 -13.01 8.13 2.93
N ASP A 41 -13.73 9.21 3.12
CA ASP A 41 -14.62 9.72 2.08
C ASP A 41 -13.79 10.60 1.14
N LEU A 42 -13.53 10.09 -0.05
CA LEU A 42 -12.80 10.80 -1.11
C LEU A 42 -13.72 11.23 -2.25
N GLY A 43 -15.05 11.11 -2.06
CA GLY A 43 -16.06 11.53 -3.04
C GLY A 43 -16.07 10.69 -4.33
N TYR A 44 -15.51 9.49 -4.35
CA TYR A 44 -15.49 8.59 -5.49
C TYR A 44 -16.36 7.36 -5.26
N PRO A 45 -16.96 6.80 -6.33
CA PRO A 45 -17.76 5.58 -6.24
C PRO A 45 -16.96 4.37 -5.74
N PRO A 46 -17.63 3.36 -5.14
CA PRO A 46 -17.03 2.07 -4.84
C PRO A 46 -16.36 1.45 -6.07
N GLY A 47 -15.26 0.72 -5.87
CA GLY A 47 -14.45 0.12 -6.94
C GLY A 47 -13.41 1.08 -7.56
N THR A 48 -13.44 2.37 -7.20
CA THR A 48 -12.43 3.34 -7.67
C THR A 48 -11.11 3.18 -6.90
N ILE A 49 -10.00 3.24 -7.62
CA ILE A 49 -8.66 3.37 -7.07
C ILE A 49 -8.29 4.86 -7.01
N VAL A 50 -7.90 5.36 -5.85
CA VAL A 50 -7.44 6.75 -5.67
C VAL A 50 -6.00 6.74 -5.17
N ILE A 51 -5.10 7.35 -5.92
CA ILE A 51 -3.69 7.51 -5.55
C ILE A 51 -3.50 8.93 -5.05
N VAL A 52 -3.04 9.08 -3.81
CA VAL A 52 -2.73 10.37 -3.20
C VAL A 52 -1.22 10.52 -3.13
N ASN A 53 -0.66 11.26 -4.07
CA ASN A 53 0.77 11.32 -4.34
C ASN A 53 1.61 11.82 -3.13
N ASN A 54 1.20 12.89 -2.47
CA ASN A 54 1.92 13.45 -1.33
C ASN A 54 1.87 12.56 -0.08
N GLU A 55 0.85 11.72 0.05
CA GLU A 55 0.73 10.74 1.12
C GLU A 55 1.48 9.44 0.80
N ARG A 56 1.80 9.19 -0.49
CA ARG A 56 2.32 7.91 -0.98
C ARG A 56 1.41 6.76 -0.56
N ARG A 57 0.10 6.96 -0.81
CA ARG A 57 -0.95 6.00 -0.46
C ARG A 57 -1.87 5.77 -1.66
N LEU A 58 -2.32 4.55 -1.76
CA LEU A 58 -3.40 4.13 -2.64
C LEU A 58 -4.60 3.77 -1.79
N TYR A 59 -5.78 4.22 -2.21
CA TYR A 59 -7.06 3.94 -1.58
C TYR A 59 -7.94 3.20 -2.57
N PHE A 60 -8.39 2.02 -2.22
CA PHE A 60 -9.47 1.32 -2.92
C PHE A 60 -10.78 1.66 -2.23
N ILE A 61 -11.69 2.34 -2.92
CA ILE A 61 -12.97 2.79 -2.36
C ILE A 61 -13.90 1.59 -2.19
N ALA A 62 -14.25 1.27 -0.95
CA ALA A 62 -15.12 0.15 -0.60
C ALA A 62 -16.60 0.53 -0.47
N GLY A 63 -16.90 1.83 -0.41
CA GLY A 63 -18.25 2.37 -0.19
C GLY A 63 -18.48 2.87 1.23
N GLU A 64 -19.58 3.61 1.42
CA GLU A 64 -20.02 4.10 2.73
C GLU A 64 -18.96 4.90 3.51
N GLY A 65 -18.17 5.73 2.82
CA GLY A 65 -17.09 6.49 3.43
C GLY A 65 -15.91 5.63 3.91
N ARG A 66 -15.81 4.38 3.43
CA ARG A 66 -14.73 3.43 3.77
C ARG A 66 -13.84 3.16 2.56
N ALA A 67 -12.58 2.98 2.83
CA ALA A 67 -11.59 2.57 1.84
C ALA A 67 -10.58 1.58 2.43
N ILE A 68 -9.93 0.82 1.57
CA ILE A 68 -8.75 0.04 1.93
C ILE A 68 -7.53 0.84 1.50
N ARG A 69 -6.67 1.16 2.45
CA ARG A 69 -5.49 1.99 2.24
C ARG A 69 -4.22 1.14 2.20
N TYR A 70 -3.40 1.35 1.19
CA TYR A 70 -2.11 0.68 0.97
C TYR A 70 -0.97 1.70 0.95
N PRO A 71 0.19 1.40 1.53
CA PRO A 71 1.42 2.16 1.29
C PRO A 71 1.92 1.87 -0.12
N VAL A 72 2.40 2.89 -0.83
CA VAL A 72 2.89 2.74 -2.20
C VAL A 72 4.16 3.56 -2.45
N ALA A 73 4.94 3.19 -3.47
CA ALA A 73 5.86 4.12 -4.10
C ALA A 73 5.18 4.79 -5.28
N VAL A 74 5.46 6.06 -5.47
CA VAL A 74 4.95 6.87 -6.57
C VAL A 74 6.10 7.36 -7.47
N GLY A 75 5.78 8.01 -8.58
CA GLY A 75 6.76 8.63 -9.46
C GLY A 75 7.66 9.63 -8.73
N THR A 76 8.91 9.78 -9.21
CA THR A 76 9.75 10.91 -8.80
C THR A 76 9.08 12.23 -9.18
N ARG A 77 9.60 13.37 -8.69
CA ARG A 77 9.00 14.67 -8.95
C ARG A 77 8.77 14.97 -10.44
N ARG A 78 9.64 14.45 -11.31
CA ARG A 78 9.55 14.63 -12.77
C ARG A 78 8.55 13.68 -13.43
N GLU A 79 8.33 12.53 -12.81
CA GLU A 79 7.52 11.42 -13.33
C GLU A 79 6.17 11.27 -12.61
N LEU A 80 5.90 12.19 -11.67
CA LEU A 80 4.63 12.23 -10.96
C LEU A 80 3.51 12.65 -11.90
N TRP A 81 2.42 11.91 -11.88
CA TRP A 81 1.25 12.23 -12.70
C TRP A 81 0.01 12.48 -11.86
N VAL A 82 -0.91 13.23 -12.42
CA VAL A 82 -2.23 13.55 -11.87
C VAL A 82 -3.24 13.37 -12.97
N GLY A 83 -4.37 12.79 -12.67
CA GLY A 83 -5.41 12.61 -13.67
C GLY A 83 -6.29 11.41 -13.42
N ARG A 84 -7.03 11.04 -14.47
CA ARG A 84 -7.98 9.93 -14.46
C ARG A 84 -7.63 8.96 -15.57
N THR A 85 -7.65 7.70 -15.27
CA THR A 85 -7.50 6.58 -16.19
C THR A 85 -8.35 5.41 -15.71
N PHE A 86 -8.16 4.25 -16.25
CA PHE A 86 -8.81 3.03 -15.82
C PHE A 86 -7.86 1.84 -15.99
N VAL A 87 -8.20 0.74 -15.33
CA VAL A 87 -7.49 -0.52 -15.49
C VAL A 87 -7.87 -1.14 -16.82
N SER A 88 -6.93 -1.19 -17.77
CA SER A 88 -7.15 -1.74 -19.12
C SER A 88 -6.84 -3.23 -19.21
N ASN A 89 -5.93 -3.73 -18.38
CA ASN A 89 -5.54 -5.14 -18.35
C ASN A 89 -5.01 -5.52 -16.95
N MET A 90 -5.06 -6.81 -16.64
CA MET A 90 -4.63 -7.38 -15.37
C MET A 90 -3.83 -8.65 -15.61
N ARG A 91 -2.63 -8.77 -15.00
CA ARG A 91 -1.79 -9.96 -15.15
C ARG A 91 -1.26 -10.49 -13.82
N LYS A 92 -1.37 -11.82 -13.67
CA LYS A 92 -0.66 -12.60 -12.64
C LYS A 92 0.73 -12.93 -13.16
N ASN A 93 1.75 -12.74 -12.32
CA ASN A 93 3.15 -13.00 -12.67
C ASN A 93 3.56 -12.39 -14.02
N PRO A 94 3.42 -11.05 -14.20
CA PRO A 94 3.72 -10.43 -15.47
C PRO A 94 5.21 -10.56 -15.83
N PRO A 95 5.59 -10.84 -17.08
CA PRO A 95 6.96 -10.65 -17.52
C PRO A 95 7.29 -9.16 -17.54
N TRP A 96 8.55 -8.82 -17.34
CA TRP A 96 9.04 -7.44 -17.41
C TRP A 96 10.10 -7.30 -18.49
N THR A 97 9.92 -6.35 -19.37
CA THR A 97 10.91 -5.96 -20.38
C THR A 97 11.33 -4.52 -20.10
N PRO A 98 12.65 -4.20 -20.11
CA PRO A 98 13.12 -2.83 -19.98
C PRO A 98 12.49 -1.93 -21.05
N VAL A 99 12.05 -0.74 -20.65
CA VAL A 99 11.35 0.20 -21.56
C VAL A 99 12.29 0.89 -22.52
N ASP A 100 13.59 0.90 -22.24
CA ASP A 100 14.67 1.43 -23.06
C ASP A 100 15.17 0.43 -24.13
N GLY A 101 14.62 -0.80 -24.13
CA GLY A 101 15.04 -1.86 -25.03
C GLY A 101 16.43 -2.47 -24.73
N GLY A 102 17.09 -2.00 -23.67
CA GLY A 102 18.49 -2.33 -23.34
C GLY A 102 18.71 -3.65 -22.60
N GLY A 103 17.75 -4.56 -22.56
CA GLY A 103 17.94 -5.78 -21.79
C GLY A 103 16.98 -6.92 -22.11
N ALA A 104 17.31 -8.12 -21.65
CA ALA A 104 16.47 -9.30 -21.80
C ALA A 104 15.19 -9.20 -20.95
N THR A 105 14.10 -9.77 -21.45
CA THR A 105 12.85 -9.89 -20.70
C THR A 105 13.05 -10.77 -19.45
N VAL A 106 12.71 -10.22 -18.29
CA VAL A 106 12.68 -10.95 -17.03
C VAL A 106 11.39 -11.75 -16.94
N ARG A 107 11.53 -13.07 -16.79
CA ARG A 107 10.38 -13.98 -16.70
C ARG A 107 9.46 -13.61 -15.50
N GLY A 108 8.16 -13.74 -15.71
CA GLY A 108 7.17 -13.55 -14.65
C GLY A 108 7.28 -14.60 -13.53
N GLY A 109 6.92 -14.21 -12.33
CA GLY A 109 6.86 -15.11 -11.17
C GLY A 109 8.15 -15.31 -10.39
N ILE A 110 9.31 -14.98 -10.97
CA ILE A 110 10.58 -15.08 -10.23
C ILE A 110 10.72 -13.93 -9.20
N PRO A 111 11.44 -14.14 -8.08
CA PRO A 111 11.56 -13.15 -7.01
C PRO A 111 12.16 -11.81 -7.45
N SER A 112 13.08 -11.81 -8.39
CA SER A 112 13.79 -10.62 -8.89
C SER A 112 13.01 -9.81 -9.92
N ASN A 113 11.82 -10.26 -10.36
CA ASN A 113 11.04 -9.54 -11.37
C ASN A 113 10.58 -8.17 -10.84
N PRO A 114 10.93 -7.05 -11.48
CA PRO A 114 10.58 -5.70 -11.04
C PRO A 114 9.09 -5.44 -10.89
N LEU A 115 8.23 -6.14 -11.66
CA LEU A 115 6.77 -5.99 -11.58
C LEU A 115 6.13 -6.86 -10.47
N GLY A 116 6.91 -7.70 -9.82
CA GLY A 116 6.41 -8.54 -8.73
C GLY A 116 5.38 -9.57 -9.17
N LYS A 117 4.42 -9.83 -8.28
CA LYS A 117 3.45 -10.94 -8.42
C LYS A 117 2.21 -10.57 -9.22
N ARG A 118 1.83 -9.30 -9.32
CA ARG A 118 0.63 -8.80 -10.02
C ARG A 118 0.91 -7.47 -10.67
N ALA A 119 0.24 -7.20 -11.80
CA ALA A 119 0.21 -5.87 -12.40
C ALA A 119 -1.18 -5.54 -12.92
N LEU A 120 -1.63 -4.31 -12.67
CA LEU A 120 -2.77 -3.63 -13.23
C LEU A 120 -2.24 -2.63 -14.25
N TYR A 121 -2.55 -2.81 -15.51
CA TYR A 121 -2.12 -1.93 -16.60
C TYR A 121 -3.11 -0.78 -16.74
N LEU A 122 -2.61 0.43 -16.94
CA LEU A 122 -3.42 1.64 -17.10
C LEU A 122 -3.48 2.03 -18.56
N ASP A 123 -4.64 2.50 -19.01
CA ASP A 123 -4.98 2.62 -20.44
C ASP A 123 -4.03 3.50 -21.28
N TRP A 124 -3.65 4.66 -20.80
CA TRP A 124 -3.01 5.64 -21.69
C TRP A 124 -1.49 5.57 -21.77
N SER A 125 -0.86 4.59 -21.16
CA SER A 125 0.59 4.60 -21.13
C SER A 125 1.17 3.28 -20.68
N LEU A 126 2.50 3.25 -20.57
CA LEU A 126 3.22 2.16 -19.92
C LEU A 126 3.06 2.18 -18.39
N LEU A 127 2.18 3.01 -17.83
CA LEU A 127 1.93 3.08 -16.39
C LEU A 127 1.21 1.83 -15.88
N ARG A 128 1.62 1.42 -14.69
CA ARG A 128 1.08 0.22 -14.03
C ARG A 128 0.97 0.48 -12.53
N ILE A 129 0.04 -0.21 -11.89
CA ILE A 129 0.05 -0.48 -10.46
C ILE A 129 0.54 -1.91 -10.32
N HIS A 130 1.67 -2.14 -9.64
CA HIS A 130 2.31 -3.46 -9.65
C HIS A 130 3.04 -3.78 -8.35
N GLY A 131 3.34 -5.03 -8.12
CA GLY A 131 4.18 -5.48 -7.02
C GLY A 131 5.64 -5.07 -7.20
N THR A 132 6.44 -5.24 -6.15
CA THR A 132 7.89 -5.01 -6.24
C THR A 132 8.65 -5.92 -5.29
N PRO A 133 9.84 -6.41 -5.69
CA PRO A 133 10.78 -7.04 -4.77
C PRO A 133 11.49 -6.00 -3.88
N SER A 134 11.51 -4.74 -4.28
CA SER A 134 12.21 -3.64 -3.58
C SER A 134 11.30 -3.03 -2.50
N ARG A 135 11.17 -3.71 -1.36
CA ARG A 135 10.34 -3.26 -0.21
C ARG A 135 10.71 -1.86 0.26
N GLY A 136 12.01 -1.53 0.30
CA GLY A 136 12.52 -0.23 0.72
C GLY A 136 12.13 0.95 -0.18
N SER A 137 11.55 0.70 -1.37
CA SER A 137 11.00 1.77 -2.23
C SER A 137 9.62 2.25 -1.77
N ILE A 138 8.87 1.45 -1.02
CA ILE A 138 7.52 1.77 -0.57
C ILE A 138 7.55 2.96 0.41
N GLY A 139 6.60 3.86 0.24
CA GLY A 139 6.55 5.13 0.97
C GLY A 139 7.45 6.24 0.39
N ARG A 140 8.05 6.00 -0.77
CA ARG A 140 8.98 6.95 -1.42
C ARG A 140 8.51 7.37 -2.81
N ALA A 141 9.04 8.49 -3.31
CA ALA A 141 8.95 8.89 -4.71
C ALA A 141 10.15 8.26 -5.46
N ALA A 142 9.99 7.05 -5.99
CA ALA A 142 11.10 6.21 -6.41
C ALA A 142 10.86 5.45 -7.74
N SER A 143 9.83 5.81 -8.50
CA SER A 143 9.51 5.16 -9.77
C SER A 143 9.54 6.15 -10.95
N ASN A 144 9.50 5.61 -12.15
CA ASN A 144 9.30 6.36 -13.39
C ASN A 144 7.80 6.49 -13.71
N GLY A 145 6.97 6.81 -12.70
CA GLY A 145 5.54 7.03 -12.83
C GLY A 145 4.66 5.85 -12.41
N CYS A 146 5.12 4.61 -12.50
CA CYS A 146 4.37 3.45 -12.02
C CYS A 146 4.14 3.50 -10.50
N ILE A 147 3.06 2.91 -10.05
CA ILE A 147 2.74 2.80 -8.62
C ILE A 147 3.20 1.42 -8.13
N ARG A 148 4.22 1.42 -7.24
CA ARG A 148 4.73 0.17 -6.67
C ARG A 148 4.04 -0.15 -5.37
N MET A 149 3.67 -1.41 -5.20
CA MET A 149 3.05 -1.96 -3.99
C MET A 149 3.90 -3.12 -3.45
N LEU A 150 3.76 -3.42 -2.18
CA LEU A 150 4.23 -4.72 -1.68
C LEU A 150 3.52 -5.84 -2.43
N ASN A 151 4.18 -6.99 -2.61
CA ASN A 151 3.58 -8.10 -3.34
C ASN A 151 2.30 -8.61 -2.69
N GLU A 152 2.25 -8.69 -1.38
CA GLU A 152 1.08 -9.06 -0.59
C GLU A 152 -0.08 -8.08 -0.78
N ASP A 153 0.22 -6.78 -0.82
CA ASP A 153 -0.79 -5.72 -1.01
C ASP A 153 -1.37 -5.73 -2.42
N VAL A 154 -0.52 -5.88 -3.44
CA VAL A 154 -1.01 -5.90 -4.83
C VAL A 154 -1.80 -7.18 -5.13
N ILE A 155 -1.48 -8.30 -4.48
CA ILE A 155 -2.28 -9.52 -4.60
C ILE A 155 -3.68 -9.28 -4.03
N GLU A 156 -3.80 -8.68 -2.84
CA GLU A 156 -5.09 -8.35 -2.24
C GLU A 156 -5.89 -7.35 -3.09
N LEU A 157 -5.25 -6.28 -3.57
CA LEU A 157 -5.89 -5.29 -4.44
C LEU A 157 -6.37 -5.93 -5.75
N TYR A 158 -5.57 -6.81 -6.34
CA TYR A 158 -5.88 -7.50 -7.59
C TYR A 158 -7.17 -8.29 -7.54
N GLU A 159 -7.45 -8.95 -6.41
CA GLU A 159 -8.67 -9.75 -6.25
C GLU A 159 -9.93 -8.88 -6.01
N ARG A 160 -9.76 -7.56 -5.80
CA ARG A 160 -10.87 -6.60 -5.59
C ARG A 160 -11.19 -5.78 -6.84
N VAL A 161 -10.24 -5.65 -7.74
CA VAL A 161 -10.31 -4.79 -8.90
C VAL A 161 -10.77 -5.56 -10.13
N HIS A 162 -11.43 -4.88 -11.05
CA HIS A 162 -11.82 -5.43 -12.36
C HIS A 162 -11.27 -4.56 -13.49
N ILE A 163 -11.19 -5.10 -14.70
CA ILE A 163 -10.90 -4.34 -15.91
C ILE A 163 -12.00 -3.29 -16.09
N GLY A 164 -11.61 -2.05 -16.40
CA GLY A 164 -12.51 -0.89 -16.45
C GLY A 164 -12.60 -0.13 -15.12
N ALA A 165 -12.03 -0.63 -14.01
CA ALA A 165 -12.04 0.06 -12.73
C ALA A 165 -11.39 1.44 -12.86
N PRO A 166 -12.05 2.54 -12.40
CA PRO A 166 -11.50 3.87 -12.49
C PRO A 166 -10.25 4.03 -11.61
N VAL A 167 -9.24 4.72 -12.13
CA VAL A 167 -8.01 5.08 -11.40
C VAL A 167 -7.84 6.60 -11.43
N ILE A 168 -7.70 7.20 -10.26
CA ILE A 168 -7.57 8.63 -10.06
C ILE A 168 -6.24 8.89 -9.33
N ALA A 169 -5.38 9.72 -9.89
CA ALA A 169 -4.22 10.24 -9.18
C ALA A 169 -4.41 11.72 -8.87
N ILE A 170 -4.16 12.10 -7.63
CA ILE A 170 -4.25 13.46 -7.12
C ILE A 170 -3.00 13.77 -6.28
N ASN A 171 -2.61 15.04 -6.19
CA ASN A 171 -1.49 15.40 -5.33
C ASN A 171 -1.86 15.34 -3.84
N SER A 172 -3.07 15.76 -3.48
CA SER A 172 -3.53 15.79 -2.11
C SER A 172 -5.02 15.49 -2.00
N ARG A 173 -5.51 15.09 -0.82
CA ARG A 173 -6.95 14.87 -0.58
C ARG A 173 -7.79 16.13 -0.81
N ARG A 174 -7.24 17.32 -0.57
CA ARG A 174 -7.94 18.59 -0.86
C ARG A 174 -8.29 18.73 -2.33
N GLU A 175 -7.58 18.06 -3.23
CA GLU A 175 -7.93 18.01 -4.66
C GLU A 175 -9.13 17.09 -4.92
N ALA A 176 -9.34 16.04 -4.13
CA ALA A 176 -10.50 15.17 -4.26
C ALA A 176 -11.80 15.96 -4.15
N ASP A 177 -11.89 16.87 -3.19
CA ASP A 177 -13.06 17.72 -2.97
C ASP A 177 -13.35 18.61 -4.19
N ARG A 178 -12.29 19.15 -4.83
CA ARG A 178 -12.42 19.96 -6.06
C ARG A 178 -12.91 19.13 -7.25
N PHE A 179 -12.48 17.88 -7.36
CA PHE A 179 -12.94 16.97 -8.41
C PHE A 179 -14.37 16.49 -8.16
N ALA A 180 -14.76 16.25 -6.92
CA ALA A 180 -16.13 15.92 -6.55
C ALA A 180 -17.08 17.09 -6.85
N ALA A 181 -16.72 18.32 -6.48
CA ALA A 181 -17.50 19.53 -6.74
C ALA A 181 -17.66 19.80 -8.26
N LYS A 182 -16.64 19.56 -9.07
CA LYS A 182 -16.72 19.71 -10.54
C LYS A 182 -17.61 18.67 -11.24
N ARG A 183 -17.85 17.52 -10.62
CA ARG A 183 -18.84 16.54 -11.14
C ARG A 183 -20.26 17.08 -11.13
N VAL A 184 -20.59 17.92 -10.16
CA VAL A 184 -21.91 18.55 -10.05
C VAL A 184 -22.13 19.60 -11.16
N THR A 185 -21.04 20.19 -11.68
CA THR A 185 -21.11 21.28 -12.69
C THR A 185 -20.78 20.87 -14.13
N GLY A 186 -20.57 19.59 -14.41
CA GLY A 186 -20.49 19.04 -15.79
C GLY A 186 -19.25 19.41 -16.62
N LYS A 187 -18.25 20.11 -16.09
CA LYS A 187 -17.02 20.46 -16.83
C LYS A 187 -15.86 19.53 -16.52
N GLN A 188 -15.42 18.75 -17.50
CA GLN A 188 -14.19 17.95 -17.40
C GLN A 188 -12.93 18.84 -17.39
N PRO A 189 -11.92 18.56 -16.56
CA PRO A 189 -10.68 19.33 -16.54
C PRO A 189 -9.79 19.04 -17.75
N ALA A 190 -9.14 20.09 -18.28
CA ALA A 190 -8.41 20.14 -19.56
C ALA A 190 -7.03 19.44 -19.62
N TYR A 191 -6.62 18.65 -18.64
CA TYR A 191 -5.25 18.10 -18.59
C TYR A 191 -5.07 16.67 -19.16
N ALA A 192 -6.11 16.08 -19.72
CA ALA A 192 -6.00 14.82 -20.48
C ALA A 192 -5.08 14.93 -21.72
N LYS A 193 -4.64 16.13 -22.11
CA LYS A 193 -3.87 16.39 -23.34
C LYS A 193 -2.35 16.32 -23.20
N ARG A 194 -1.77 16.14 -22.03
CA ARG A 194 -0.30 16.15 -21.90
C ARG A 194 0.40 14.78 -21.95
N ALA A 195 -0.35 13.69 -21.88
CA ALA A 195 0.22 12.34 -21.91
C ALA A 195 0.28 11.70 -23.32
N SER A 196 -0.34 12.32 -24.33
CA SER A 196 -0.38 11.79 -25.71
C SER A 196 0.65 12.43 -26.65
N ALA A 197 1.61 13.21 -26.14
CA ALA A 197 2.59 13.94 -26.94
C ALA A 197 4.04 13.57 -26.59
N ARG A 198 4.29 12.29 -26.24
CA ARG A 198 5.66 11.73 -26.22
C ARG A 198 5.66 10.28 -26.68
#